data_d25b3c678b9d9f430dcfd2ab9b0d2ffa
#
_entry.id   d25b3c678b9d9f430dcfd2ab9b0d2ffa
#
_cell.length_a   1.000
_cell.length_b   1.000
_cell.length_c   1.000
_cell.angle_alpha   90.00
_cell.angle_beta   90.00
_cell.angle_gamma   90.00
#
_symmetry.space_group_name_H-M   'P 1'
#
loop_
_entity.id
_entity.type
_entity.pdbx_description
1 polymer ?
#
loop_
_entity_poly.entity_id
_entity_poly.type
_entity_poly.pdbx_seq_one_letter_code
_entity_poly.pdbx_strand_id
1 'polypeptide(L)'
;MEESSGKNTFHSDENGIIGYNGEDLKTKERGHEMENRKIIQVEEKVPAKLLIPLSIQHMFAMFGASVLVPFVFGINPAIVLFMNGVGTLLFILVTKGKAPAYLGSSFAFLAPAGIVISKFGYEYALGGFVAVGFCGCILAAVIYKFGSDWIDVVLPPAAMGPVVALIGLELSGTAATNAGLIGAQIETSSVIVFLVTLGTAVFGSILFRKF
;
A
#
# COMPACT_ATOMS: atom_id res chain seq x y z
N MET A 1 -14.17 37.15 -15.70
CA MET A 1 -14.55 35.75 -15.85
C MET A 1 -14.22 35.37 -17.27
N GLU A 2 -12.98 34.95 -17.51
CA GLU A 2 -12.52 34.51 -18.83
C GLU A 2 -12.18 33.03 -18.77
N GLU A 3 -12.93 32.31 -19.56
CA GLU A 3 -12.79 30.90 -19.85
C GLU A 3 -11.48 30.67 -20.60
N SER A 4 -10.48 30.07 -19.97
CA SER A 4 -9.25 29.62 -20.62
C SER A 4 -9.53 28.33 -21.38
N SER A 5 -10.08 28.49 -22.58
CA SER A 5 -10.17 27.45 -23.60
C SER A 5 -8.75 27.14 -24.12
N GLY A 6 -8.21 25.95 -23.80
CA GLY A 6 -6.96 25.43 -24.37
C GLY A 6 -7.08 25.29 -25.89
N LYS A 7 -6.66 26.34 -26.62
CA LYS A 7 -6.55 26.31 -28.08
C LYS A 7 -5.38 25.43 -28.48
N ASN A 8 -5.67 24.26 -29.06
CA ASN A 8 -4.75 23.53 -29.89
C ASN A 8 -4.39 24.41 -31.11
N THR A 9 -3.26 25.07 -31.05
CA THR A 9 -2.73 25.83 -32.19
C THR A 9 -2.09 24.84 -33.16
N PHE A 10 -2.85 24.46 -34.17
CA PHE A 10 -2.32 23.80 -35.36
C PHE A 10 -1.48 24.83 -36.15
N HIS A 11 -0.18 24.66 -36.20
CA HIS A 11 0.69 25.33 -37.17
C HIS A 11 0.87 24.41 -38.39
N SER A 12 0.30 24.76 -39.50
CA SER A 12 0.61 24.16 -40.79
C SER A 12 1.62 25.05 -41.51
N ASP A 13 2.76 24.52 -41.90
CA ASP A 13 3.71 25.17 -42.79
C ASP A 13 3.12 25.26 -44.19
N GLU A 14 3.62 26.18 -45.01
CA GLU A 14 3.18 26.42 -46.40
C GLU A 14 3.21 25.16 -47.32
N ASN A 15 3.80 24.05 -46.84
CA ASN A 15 3.87 22.77 -47.53
C ASN A 15 2.91 21.69 -46.98
N GLY A 16 1.98 22.04 -46.08
CA GLY A 16 0.97 21.13 -45.56
C GLY A 16 1.53 20.02 -44.60
N ILE A 17 2.76 20.20 -44.12
CA ILE A 17 3.36 19.23 -43.16
C ILE A 17 2.93 19.61 -41.75
N ILE A 18 2.15 18.78 -41.09
CA ILE A 18 1.77 18.93 -39.70
C ILE A 18 3.00 18.65 -38.82
N GLY A 19 3.70 19.71 -38.40
CA GLY A 19 4.78 19.61 -37.43
C GLY A 19 4.23 19.35 -36.02
N TYR A 20 4.54 18.21 -35.44
CA TYR A 20 4.28 17.97 -34.03
C TYR A 20 5.31 18.72 -33.18
N ASN A 21 4.84 19.44 -32.19
CA ASN A 21 5.73 20.13 -31.24
C ASN A 21 6.53 19.09 -30.47
N GLY A 22 7.78 19.34 -30.11
CA GLY A 22 8.66 18.38 -29.43
C GLY A 22 8.11 17.83 -28.11
N GLU A 23 7.16 18.51 -27.50
CA GLU A 23 6.43 18.02 -26.31
C GLU A 23 5.39 16.96 -26.67
N ASP A 24 4.72 17.08 -27.82
CA ASP A 24 3.74 16.10 -28.30
C ASP A 24 4.43 14.81 -28.70
N LEU A 25 5.64 14.89 -29.29
CA LEU A 25 6.46 13.73 -29.61
C LEU A 25 6.91 13.01 -28.33
N LYS A 26 7.38 13.74 -27.31
CA LYS A 26 7.77 13.15 -26.01
C LYS A 26 6.59 12.56 -25.23
N THR A 27 5.39 13.09 -25.42
CA THR A 27 4.16 12.56 -24.80
C THR A 27 3.72 11.29 -25.52
N LYS A 28 3.85 11.26 -26.86
CA LYS A 28 3.54 10.11 -27.69
C LYS A 28 4.55 8.97 -27.51
N GLU A 29 5.85 9.31 -27.41
CA GLU A 29 6.90 8.35 -27.06
C GLU A 29 6.71 7.75 -25.66
N ARG A 30 6.37 8.58 -24.65
CA ARG A 30 6.02 8.09 -23.31
C ARG A 30 4.74 7.23 -23.32
N GLY A 31 3.76 7.58 -24.12
CA GLY A 31 2.56 6.76 -24.34
C GLY A 31 2.91 5.41 -24.95
N HIS A 32 3.77 5.37 -25.96
CA HIS A 32 4.25 4.16 -26.61
C HIS A 32 5.17 3.31 -25.70
N GLU A 33 6.02 3.94 -24.87
CA GLU A 33 6.82 3.24 -23.85
C GLU A 33 5.96 2.62 -22.75
N MET A 34 4.85 3.27 -22.37
CA MET A 34 3.91 2.70 -21.39
C MET A 34 3.07 1.57 -22.01
N GLU A 35 2.72 1.66 -23.27
CA GLU A 35 1.97 0.63 -23.99
C GLU A 35 2.83 -0.64 -24.25
N ASN A 36 4.15 -0.50 -24.33
CA ASN A 36 5.08 -1.60 -24.56
C ASN A 36 5.60 -2.28 -23.29
N ARG A 37 5.16 -1.83 -22.10
CA ARG A 37 5.45 -2.54 -20.85
C ARG A 37 4.61 -3.80 -20.81
N LYS A 38 5.25 -4.94 -20.99
CA LYS A 38 4.59 -6.25 -20.86
C LYS A 38 4.02 -6.39 -19.45
N ILE A 39 2.71 -6.19 -19.31
CA ILE A 39 2.00 -6.43 -18.06
C ILE A 39 1.87 -7.94 -17.89
N ILE A 40 2.48 -8.48 -16.84
CA ILE A 40 2.39 -9.89 -16.50
C ILE A 40 1.06 -10.11 -15.78
N GLN A 41 0.18 -10.90 -16.37
CA GLN A 41 -1.10 -11.24 -15.77
C GLN A 41 -0.94 -12.29 -14.67
N VAL A 42 -1.95 -12.43 -13.80
CA VAL A 42 -1.90 -13.34 -12.63
C VAL A 42 -1.75 -14.81 -13.06
N GLU A 43 -2.27 -15.17 -14.23
CA GLU A 43 -2.18 -16.51 -14.80
C GLU A 43 -0.84 -16.79 -15.48
N GLU A 44 -0.04 -15.75 -15.76
CA GLU A 44 1.25 -15.91 -16.43
C GLU A 44 2.34 -16.32 -15.43
N LYS A 45 3.27 -17.15 -15.90
CA LYS A 45 4.45 -17.53 -15.12
C LYS A 45 5.47 -16.38 -15.14
N VAL A 46 5.75 -15.82 -13.98
CA VAL A 46 6.77 -14.79 -13.83
C VAL A 46 8.15 -15.42 -14.02
N PRO A 47 9.04 -14.85 -14.86
CA PRO A 47 10.41 -15.32 -15.01
C PRO A 47 11.16 -15.29 -13.67
N ALA A 48 11.93 -16.34 -13.36
CA ALA A 48 12.64 -16.44 -12.09
C ALA A 48 13.58 -15.25 -11.80
N LYS A 49 14.16 -14.66 -12.86
CA LYS A 49 15.00 -13.45 -12.76
C LYS A 49 14.27 -12.23 -12.18
N LEU A 50 12.96 -12.15 -12.40
CA LEU A 50 12.10 -11.08 -11.85
C LEU A 50 11.46 -11.51 -10.53
N LEU A 51 11.03 -12.76 -10.44
CA LEU A 51 10.32 -13.29 -9.29
C LEU A 51 11.18 -13.21 -8.02
N ILE A 52 12.44 -13.64 -8.07
CA ILE A 52 13.33 -13.69 -6.90
C ILE A 52 13.59 -12.29 -6.32
N PRO A 53 14.04 -11.27 -7.09
CA PRO A 53 14.25 -9.92 -6.54
C PRO A 53 12.97 -9.28 -6.00
N LEU A 54 11.84 -9.44 -6.70
CA LEU A 54 10.55 -8.89 -6.28
C LEU A 54 10.03 -9.57 -5.01
N SER A 55 10.23 -10.88 -4.86
CA SER A 55 9.86 -11.61 -3.64
C SER A 55 10.69 -11.16 -2.44
N ILE A 56 11.99 -10.96 -2.61
CA ILE A 56 12.87 -10.43 -1.57
C ILE A 56 12.46 -9.00 -1.20
N GLN A 57 12.21 -8.16 -2.18
CA GLN A 57 11.73 -6.79 -1.96
C GLN A 57 10.41 -6.78 -1.18
N HIS A 58 9.47 -7.64 -1.56
CA HIS A 58 8.17 -7.74 -0.88
C HIS A 58 8.32 -8.22 0.56
N MET A 59 9.19 -9.19 0.82
CA MET A 59 9.51 -9.66 2.17
C MET A 59 10.01 -8.51 3.06
N PHE A 60 10.94 -7.69 2.58
CA PHE A 60 11.42 -6.53 3.33
C PHE A 60 10.34 -5.46 3.51
N ALA A 61 9.51 -5.20 2.50
CA ALA A 61 8.43 -4.23 2.59
C ALA A 61 7.38 -4.62 3.66
N MET A 62 7.07 -5.92 3.79
CA MET A 62 6.10 -6.42 4.75
C MET A 62 6.67 -6.63 6.16
N PHE A 63 8.00 -6.76 6.28
CA PHE A 63 8.67 -7.02 7.55
C PHE A 63 8.36 -5.94 8.59
N GLY A 64 8.41 -4.65 8.20
CA GLY A 64 8.16 -3.53 9.11
C GLY A 64 6.80 -3.62 9.79
N ALA A 65 5.72 -3.82 9.03
CA ALA A 65 4.37 -3.93 9.56
C ALA A 65 4.19 -5.21 10.40
N SER A 66 4.73 -6.32 9.94
CA SER A 66 4.56 -7.62 10.61
C SER A 66 5.30 -7.71 11.95
N VAL A 67 6.33 -6.90 12.16
CA VAL A 67 7.10 -6.84 13.40
C VAL A 67 6.64 -5.70 14.30
N LEU A 68 6.38 -4.51 13.74
CA LEU A 68 6.01 -3.33 14.52
C LEU A 68 4.69 -3.53 15.27
N VAL A 69 3.66 -4.06 14.61
CA VAL A 69 2.32 -4.23 15.22
C VAL A 69 2.36 -5.12 16.47
N PRO A 70 2.98 -6.32 16.46
CA PRO A 70 3.10 -7.10 17.68
C PRO A 70 3.90 -6.41 18.79
N PHE A 71 4.94 -5.64 18.46
CA PHE A 71 5.69 -4.87 19.46
C PHE A 71 4.79 -3.81 20.14
N VAL A 72 3.99 -3.08 19.37
CA VAL A 72 3.07 -2.08 19.92
C VAL A 72 2.04 -2.71 20.85
N PHE A 73 1.60 -3.93 20.58
CA PHE A 73 0.66 -4.66 21.42
C PHE A 73 1.32 -5.49 22.54
N GLY A 74 2.64 -5.50 22.64
CA GLY A 74 3.36 -6.30 23.63
C GLY A 74 3.26 -7.81 23.39
N ILE A 75 3.07 -8.24 22.14
CA ILE A 75 2.91 -9.65 21.75
C ILE A 75 4.20 -10.17 21.15
N ASN A 76 4.43 -11.48 21.27
CA ASN A 76 5.59 -12.11 20.64
C ASN A 76 5.50 -12.07 19.10
N PRO A 77 6.41 -11.36 18.43
CA PRO A 77 6.40 -11.21 16.95
C PRO A 77 6.51 -12.56 16.23
N ALA A 78 7.20 -13.55 16.81
CA ALA A 78 7.37 -14.86 16.18
C ALA A 78 6.05 -15.60 16.00
N ILE A 79 5.13 -15.47 16.96
CA ILE A 79 3.78 -16.06 16.87
C ILE A 79 3.00 -15.40 15.75
N VAL A 80 3.05 -14.07 15.67
CA VAL A 80 2.33 -13.30 14.63
C VAL A 80 2.88 -13.63 13.24
N LEU A 81 4.20 -13.68 13.08
CA LEU A 81 4.85 -14.05 11.82
C LEU A 81 4.47 -15.47 11.39
N PHE A 82 4.48 -16.43 12.33
CA PHE A 82 4.07 -17.79 12.04
C PHE A 82 2.61 -17.85 11.57
N MET A 83 1.70 -17.18 12.29
CA MET A 83 0.27 -17.16 11.93
C MET A 83 -0.02 -16.41 10.63
N ASN A 84 0.73 -15.34 10.33
CA ASN A 84 0.67 -14.68 9.02
C ASN A 84 1.09 -15.64 7.89
N GLY A 85 2.12 -16.45 8.11
CA GLY A 85 2.55 -17.48 7.17
C GLY A 85 1.45 -18.53 6.94
N VAL A 86 0.89 -19.09 8.01
CA VAL A 86 -0.22 -20.06 7.94
C VAL A 86 -1.44 -19.45 7.23
N GLY A 87 -1.82 -18.22 7.62
CA GLY A 87 -2.94 -17.51 7.01
C GLY A 87 -2.73 -17.27 5.52
N THR A 88 -1.53 -16.87 5.12
CA THR A 88 -1.16 -16.65 3.70
C THR A 88 -1.24 -17.96 2.91
N LEU A 89 -0.74 -19.07 3.45
CA LEU A 89 -0.82 -20.37 2.79
C LEU A 89 -2.27 -20.84 2.62
N LEU A 90 -3.10 -20.69 3.65
CA LEU A 90 -4.54 -20.97 3.57
C LEU A 90 -5.22 -20.09 2.53
N PHE A 91 -4.90 -18.81 2.48
CA PHE A 91 -5.43 -17.88 1.47
C PHE A 91 -5.07 -18.31 0.04
N ILE A 92 -3.80 -18.66 -0.20
CA ILE A 92 -3.34 -19.14 -1.51
C ILE A 92 -4.09 -20.42 -1.90
N LEU A 93 -4.30 -21.33 -0.95
CA LEU A 93 -5.02 -22.58 -1.18
C LEU A 93 -6.49 -22.33 -1.54
N VAL A 94 -7.18 -21.47 -0.79
CA VAL A 94 -8.59 -21.12 -1.03
C VAL A 94 -8.77 -20.39 -2.35
N THR A 95 -7.89 -19.47 -2.67
CA THR A 95 -7.93 -18.68 -3.93
C THR A 95 -7.36 -19.45 -5.12
N LYS A 96 -6.83 -20.66 -4.92
CA LYS A 96 -6.16 -21.49 -5.96
C LYS A 96 -5.04 -20.70 -6.67
N GLY A 97 -4.34 -19.83 -5.95
CA GLY A 97 -3.27 -19.00 -6.49
C GLY A 97 -3.71 -17.86 -7.42
N LYS A 98 -5.02 -17.61 -7.56
CA LYS A 98 -5.54 -16.55 -8.45
C LYS A 98 -5.40 -15.13 -7.88
N ALA A 99 -5.19 -15.00 -6.58
CA ALA A 99 -4.99 -13.71 -5.92
C ALA A 99 -3.66 -13.75 -5.15
N PRO A 100 -2.58 -13.17 -5.71
CA PRO A 100 -1.30 -13.09 -5.03
C PRO A 100 -1.38 -12.01 -3.94
N ALA A 101 -1.56 -12.43 -2.69
CA ALA A 101 -1.56 -11.54 -1.54
C ALA A 101 -0.85 -12.18 -0.36
N TYR A 102 -0.10 -11.35 0.39
CA TYR A 102 0.44 -11.70 1.68
C TYR A 102 -0.51 -11.17 2.77
N LEU A 103 -0.95 -12.06 3.65
CA LEU A 103 -1.76 -11.68 4.81
C LEU A 103 -0.84 -11.28 5.94
N GLY A 104 -0.80 -9.98 6.23
CA GLY A 104 0.00 -9.40 7.29
C GLY A 104 -0.81 -8.56 8.25
N SER A 105 -0.13 -7.97 9.23
CA SER A 105 -0.74 -7.06 10.20
C SER A 105 -1.23 -5.78 9.52
N SER A 106 -2.39 -5.27 9.93
CA SER A 106 -2.96 -4.04 9.41
C SER A 106 -2.83 -2.89 10.41
N PHE A 107 -2.29 -1.77 9.94
CA PHE A 107 -2.19 -0.56 10.75
C PHE A 107 -3.55 0.05 11.10
N ALA A 108 -4.59 -0.18 10.29
CA ALA A 108 -5.93 0.33 10.55
C ALA A 108 -6.54 -0.22 11.86
N PHE A 109 -6.06 -1.37 12.33
CA PHE A 109 -6.52 -1.96 13.59
C PHE A 109 -5.73 -1.50 14.83
N LEU A 110 -4.63 -0.76 14.67
CA LEU A 110 -3.78 -0.37 15.81
C LEU A 110 -4.56 0.45 16.85
N ALA A 111 -5.26 1.50 16.43
CA ALA A 111 -5.99 2.35 17.33
C ALA A 111 -7.18 1.62 17.98
N PRO A 112 -8.13 1.02 17.24
CA PRO A 112 -9.27 0.36 17.87
C PRO A 112 -8.85 -0.84 18.72
N ALA A 113 -7.87 -1.64 18.29
CA ALA A 113 -7.38 -2.74 19.10
C ALA A 113 -6.62 -2.28 20.33
N GLY A 114 -5.82 -1.21 20.23
CA GLY A 114 -5.12 -0.61 21.36
C GLY A 114 -6.07 -0.16 22.47
N ILE A 115 -7.20 0.44 22.12
CA ILE A 115 -8.26 0.84 23.09
C ILE A 115 -8.86 -0.39 23.76
N VAL A 116 -9.15 -1.45 23.02
CA VAL A 116 -9.71 -2.69 23.59
C VAL A 116 -8.69 -3.40 24.47
N ILE A 117 -7.45 -3.52 24.01
CA ILE A 117 -6.36 -4.17 24.76
C ILE A 117 -6.11 -3.46 26.10
N SER A 118 -6.09 -2.12 26.10
CA SER A 118 -5.86 -1.33 27.32
C SER A 118 -6.96 -1.43 28.35
N LYS A 119 -8.22 -1.66 27.93
CA LYS A 119 -9.40 -1.74 28.82
C LYS A 119 -9.77 -3.16 29.22
N PHE A 120 -9.65 -4.11 28.32
CA PHE A 120 -10.20 -5.46 28.48
C PHE A 120 -9.15 -6.56 28.33
N GLY A 121 -7.99 -6.26 27.77
CA GLY A 121 -6.95 -7.23 27.49
C GLY A 121 -6.94 -7.75 26.05
N TYR A 122 -5.86 -8.44 25.69
CA TYR A 122 -5.60 -8.92 24.34
C TYR A 122 -6.61 -9.96 23.85
N GLU A 123 -7.13 -10.79 24.75
CA GLU A 123 -8.11 -11.86 24.43
C GLU A 123 -9.39 -11.29 23.82
N TYR A 124 -9.86 -10.14 24.34
CA TYR A 124 -11.02 -9.46 23.78
C TYR A 124 -10.76 -8.86 22.39
N ALA A 125 -9.55 -8.37 22.16
CA ALA A 125 -9.15 -7.89 20.83
C ALA A 125 -9.12 -9.04 19.81
N LEU A 126 -8.66 -10.23 20.20
CA LEU A 126 -8.73 -11.43 19.34
C LEU A 126 -10.17 -11.78 18.97
N GLY A 127 -11.10 -11.73 19.94
CA GLY A 127 -12.53 -11.90 19.68
C GLY A 127 -13.06 -10.89 18.66
N GLY A 128 -12.63 -9.62 18.78
CA GLY A 128 -12.94 -8.57 17.82
C GLY A 128 -12.44 -8.86 16.41
N PHE A 129 -11.20 -9.37 16.26
CA PHE A 129 -10.65 -9.74 14.95
C PHE A 129 -11.41 -10.91 14.32
N VAL A 130 -11.82 -11.91 15.11
CA VAL A 130 -12.67 -13.00 14.62
C VAL A 130 -14.04 -12.47 14.15
N ALA A 131 -14.65 -11.55 14.90
CA ALA A 131 -15.92 -10.92 14.52
C ALA A 131 -15.79 -10.14 13.21
N VAL A 132 -14.71 -9.37 13.02
CA VAL A 132 -14.43 -8.66 11.75
C VAL A 132 -14.26 -9.66 10.61
N GLY A 133 -13.56 -10.79 10.82
CA GLY A 133 -13.45 -11.85 9.81
C GLY A 133 -14.82 -12.42 9.42
N PHE A 134 -15.70 -12.62 10.38
CA PHE A 134 -17.07 -13.09 10.13
C PHE A 134 -17.89 -12.05 9.35
N CYS A 135 -17.80 -10.77 9.70
CA CYS A 135 -18.41 -9.68 8.93
C CYS A 135 -17.88 -9.65 7.48
N GLY A 136 -16.58 -9.90 7.29
CA GLY A 136 -15.99 -10.05 5.97
C GLY A 136 -16.60 -11.19 5.15
N CYS A 137 -16.89 -12.32 5.78
CA CYS A 137 -17.58 -13.45 5.11
C CYS A 137 -19.02 -13.08 4.70
N ILE A 138 -19.74 -12.33 5.56
CA ILE A 138 -21.07 -11.82 5.22
C ILE A 138 -20.99 -10.87 4.03
N LEU A 139 -20.03 -9.94 4.04
CA LEU A 139 -19.80 -9.01 2.93
C LEU A 139 -19.46 -9.75 1.64
N ALA A 140 -18.63 -10.79 1.70
CA ALA A 140 -18.30 -11.63 0.54
C ALA A 140 -19.53 -12.33 -0.01
N ALA A 141 -20.46 -12.83 0.84
CA ALA A 141 -21.70 -13.42 0.42
C ALA A 141 -22.63 -12.38 -0.26
N VAL A 142 -22.66 -11.15 0.24
CA VAL A 142 -23.41 -10.05 -0.37
C VAL A 142 -22.86 -9.72 -1.76
N ILE A 143 -21.53 -9.60 -1.88
CA ILE A 143 -20.86 -9.36 -3.16
C ILE A 143 -21.14 -10.51 -4.14
N TYR A 144 -21.09 -11.75 -3.68
CA TYR A 144 -21.40 -12.91 -4.52
C TYR A 144 -22.81 -12.86 -5.08
N LYS A 145 -23.79 -12.37 -4.30
CA LYS A 145 -25.20 -12.30 -4.70
C LYS A 145 -25.54 -11.07 -5.55
N PHE A 146 -24.99 -9.91 -5.23
CA PHE A 146 -25.37 -8.62 -5.81
C PHE A 146 -24.29 -8.02 -6.74
N GLY A 147 -23.14 -8.68 -6.89
CA GLY A 147 -22.01 -8.14 -7.64
C GLY A 147 -21.21 -7.11 -6.85
N SER A 148 -20.21 -6.51 -7.50
CA SER A 148 -19.28 -5.55 -6.89
C SER A 148 -19.57 -4.08 -7.24
N ASP A 149 -20.45 -3.80 -8.21
CA ASP A 149 -20.65 -2.45 -8.77
C ASP A 149 -21.15 -1.43 -7.74
N TRP A 150 -21.88 -1.87 -6.73
CA TRP A 150 -22.34 -1.02 -5.63
C TRP A 150 -21.21 -0.54 -4.73
N ILE A 151 -20.08 -1.25 -4.70
CA ILE A 151 -18.92 -0.89 -3.86
C ILE A 151 -18.34 0.44 -4.31
N ASP A 152 -18.22 0.68 -5.61
CA ASP A 152 -17.70 1.93 -6.18
C ASP A 152 -18.61 3.13 -5.88
N VAL A 153 -19.90 2.88 -5.63
CA VAL A 153 -20.86 3.91 -5.21
C VAL A 153 -20.73 4.21 -3.73
N VAL A 154 -20.61 3.18 -2.89
CA VAL A 154 -20.51 3.32 -1.42
C VAL A 154 -19.11 3.78 -0.98
N LEU A 155 -18.07 3.27 -1.64
CA LEU A 155 -16.67 3.59 -1.38
C LEU A 155 -16.01 4.12 -2.67
N PRO A 156 -16.36 5.34 -3.09
CA PRO A 156 -15.77 5.90 -4.30
C PRO A 156 -14.25 6.04 -4.14
N PRO A 157 -13.47 5.83 -5.22
CA PRO A 157 -12.00 5.94 -5.18
C PRO A 157 -11.50 7.27 -4.60
N ALA A 158 -12.26 8.34 -4.79
CA ALA A 158 -11.96 9.66 -4.22
C ALA A 158 -12.01 9.68 -2.68
N ALA A 159 -12.79 8.81 -2.02
CA ALA A 159 -12.84 8.71 -0.58
C ALA A 159 -11.69 7.88 0.00
N MET A 160 -11.13 6.95 -0.79
CA MET A 160 -10.06 6.07 -0.32
C MET A 160 -8.76 6.81 -0.01
N GLY A 161 -8.41 7.85 -0.79
CA GLY A 161 -7.24 8.69 -0.55
C GLY A 161 -7.25 9.34 0.85
N PRO A 162 -8.29 10.10 1.20
CA PRO A 162 -8.45 10.67 2.54
C PRO A 162 -8.43 9.63 3.67
N VAL A 163 -9.05 8.46 3.49
CA VAL A 163 -9.02 7.38 4.51
C VAL A 163 -7.60 6.90 4.77
N VAL A 164 -6.82 6.64 3.73
CA VAL A 164 -5.41 6.24 3.87
C VAL A 164 -4.58 7.34 4.52
N ALA A 165 -4.82 8.62 4.16
CA ALA A 165 -4.15 9.75 4.78
C ALA A 165 -4.46 9.87 6.28
N LEU A 166 -5.72 9.66 6.68
CA LEU A 166 -6.12 9.65 8.09
C LEU A 166 -5.44 8.54 8.89
N ILE A 167 -5.31 7.34 8.34
CA ILE A 167 -4.57 6.24 8.98
C ILE A 167 -3.10 6.66 9.20
N GLY A 168 -2.47 7.28 8.19
CA GLY A 168 -1.10 7.77 8.31
C GLY A 168 -0.95 8.87 9.37
N LEU A 169 -1.88 9.81 9.44
CA LEU A 169 -1.89 10.87 10.44
C LEU A 169 -2.11 10.33 11.87
N GLU A 170 -2.98 9.36 12.05
CA GLU A 170 -3.21 8.71 13.34
C GLU A 170 -1.94 8.01 13.86
N LEU A 171 -1.18 7.39 12.97
CA LEU A 171 0.06 6.72 13.31
C LEU A 171 1.27 7.67 13.49
N SER A 172 1.12 8.95 13.16
CA SER A 172 2.23 9.92 13.22
C SER A 172 2.81 10.09 14.63
N GLY A 173 1.95 10.06 15.66
CA GLY A 173 2.36 10.10 17.05
C GLY A 173 3.22 8.89 17.45
N THR A 174 2.79 7.68 17.06
CA THR A 174 3.56 6.45 17.30
C THR A 174 4.89 6.47 16.56
N ALA A 175 4.89 6.96 15.32
CA ALA A 175 6.11 7.11 14.54
C ALA A 175 7.09 8.10 15.18
N ALA A 176 6.60 9.25 15.66
CA ALA A 176 7.42 10.24 16.33
C ALA A 176 8.01 9.73 17.67
N THR A 177 7.25 8.94 18.42
CA THR A 177 7.71 8.28 19.63
C THR A 177 8.81 7.27 19.33
N ASN A 178 8.61 6.41 18.34
CA ASN A 178 9.59 5.41 17.91
C ASN A 178 10.84 6.04 17.30
N ALA A 179 10.71 7.22 16.69
CA ALA A 179 11.82 8.01 16.19
C ALA A 179 12.63 8.72 17.31
N GLY A 180 12.19 8.63 18.56
CA GLY A 180 12.81 9.32 19.69
C GLY A 180 12.62 10.84 19.69
N LEU A 181 11.64 11.34 18.93
CA LEU A 181 11.32 12.78 18.85
C LEU A 181 10.38 13.22 19.97
N ILE A 182 9.59 12.30 20.51
CA ILE A 182 8.62 12.52 21.60
C ILE A 182 8.91 11.54 22.72
N GLY A 183 9.15 12.03 23.92
CA GLY A 183 9.45 11.22 25.11
C GLY A 183 10.08 12.03 26.21
N ALA A 184 10.34 11.41 27.36
CA ALA A 184 10.98 12.06 28.52
C ALA A 184 12.43 12.49 28.26
N GLN A 185 13.11 11.81 27.33
CA GLN A 185 14.45 12.15 26.86
C GLN A 185 14.53 11.89 25.36
N ILE A 186 15.10 12.85 24.63
CA ILE A 186 15.38 12.67 23.19
C ILE A 186 16.61 11.79 23.08
N GLU A 187 16.43 10.59 22.54
CA GLU A 187 17.52 9.65 22.32
C GLU A 187 18.20 9.96 20.98
N THR A 188 19.38 10.56 21.03
CA THR A 188 20.12 11.01 19.83
C THR A 188 20.36 9.87 18.83
N SER A 189 20.59 8.65 19.30
CA SER A 189 20.77 7.48 18.45
C SER A 189 19.53 7.17 17.60
N SER A 190 18.35 7.19 18.22
CA SER A 190 17.06 6.95 17.54
C SER A 190 16.75 8.03 16.52
N VAL A 191 17.02 9.29 16.84
CA VAL A 191 16.85 10.43 15.91
C VAL A 191 17.76 10.31 14.70
N ILE A 192 19.03 9.92 14.89
CA ILE A 192 19.97 9.70 13.77
C ILE A 192 19.48 8.57 12.86
N VAL A 193 19.08 7.45 13.44
CA VAL A 193 18.54 6.31 12.67
C VAL A 193 17.28 6.74 11.89
N PHE A 194 16.38 7.48 12.52
CA PHE A 194 15.19 8.02 11.85
C PHE A 194 15.55 8.92 10.66
N LEU A 195 16.46 9.89 10.85
CA LEU A 195 16.85 10.82 9.78
C LEU A 195 17.55 10.10 8.62
N VAL A 196 18.43 9.14 8.90
CA VAL A 196 19.10 8.33 7.89
C VAL A 196 18.09 7.48 7.13
N THR A 197 17.16 6.84 7.82
CA THR A 197 16.11 6.00 7.19
C THR A 197 15.19 6.85 6.32
N LEU A 198 14.70 7.98 6.84
CA LEU A 198 13.85 8.90 6.10
C LEU A 198 14.58 9.47 4.87
N GLY A 199 15.82 9.91 5.04
CA GLY A 199 16.67 10.38 3.95
C GLY A 199 16.86 9.32 2.88
N THR A 200 17.20 8.09 3.28
CA THR A 200 17.35 6.97 2.33
C THR A 200 16.04 6.66 1.59
N ALA A 201 14.90 6.69 2.27
CA ALA A 201 13.60 6.46 1.64
C ALA A 201 13.26 7.57 0.63
N VAL A 202 13.43 8.84 1.00
CA VAL A 202 13.13 9.99 0.14
C VAL A 202 14.09 10.06 -1.05
N PHE A 203 15.40 10.04 -0.79
CA PHE A 203 16.40 10.11 -1.86
C PHE A 203 16.39 8.86 -2.74
N GLY A 204 16.18 7.67 -2.13
CA GLY A 204 16.03 6.42 -2.86
C GLY A 204 14.85 6.47 -3.81
N SER A 205 13.68 6.94 -3.38
CA SER A 205 12.50 7.05 -4.24
C SER A 205 12.69 8.02 -5.42
N ILE A 206 13.53 9.05 -5.25
CA ILE A 206 13.86 10.02 -6.31
C ILE A 206 14.90 9.46 -7.28
N LEU A 207 15.99 8.88 -6.73
CA LEU A 207 17.12 8.39 -7.51
C LEU A 207 16.76 7.13 -8.30
N PHE A 208 16.02 6.19 -7.69
CA PHE A 208 15.64 4.92 -8.33
C PHE A 208 14.33 4.98 -9.12
N ARG A 209 13.73 6.16 -9.26
CA ARG A 209 12.50 6.34 -10.07
C ARG A 209 12.70 6.01 -11.57
N LYS A 210 13.95 5.95 -12.04
CA LYS A 210 14.30 5.66 -13.44
C LYS A 210 14.70 4.20 -13.67
N PHE A 211 14.79 3.38 -12.63
CA PHE A 211 15.04 1.94 -12.68
C PHE A 211 13.76 1.18 -12.31
#